data_c98129379ada90e3edad22862bcb57bc
#
_entry.id   c98129379ada90e3edad22862bcb57bc
#
_cell.length_a   1.000
_cell.length_b   1.000
_cell.length_c   1.000
_cell.angle_alpha   90.00
_cell.angle_beta   90.00
_cell.angle_gamma   90.00
#
_symmetry.space_group_name_H-M   'P 1'
#
loop_
_entity.id
_entity.type
_entity.pdbx_description
1 polymer ?
#
loop_
_entity_poly.entity_id
_entity_poly.type
_entity_poly.pdbx_seq_one_letter_code
_entity_poly.pdbx_strand_id
1 'polypeptide(L)'
;MFDENVKFRGPCTIIAEGNSKLNIGSETGVRGVTFILKDASISIGKRCMFSYNILLRNHDSHKVINTVTGNVTNLAKDIILHDHIWLAQNCTILKGVEIGENSIVAFGAIVTKNCPPNSVIAGCPAKVVANNITWDY
;
A
#
# COMPACT_ATOMS: atom_id res chain seq x y z
N MET A 1 -9.08 10.58 5.45
CA MET A 1 -8.84 12.04 5.33
C MET A 1 -7.78 12.30 4.27
N PHE A 2 -7.96 13.32 3.46
CA PHE A 2 -7.00 13.69 2.40
C PHE A 2 -6.45 15.08 2.69
N ASP A 3 -5.13 15.20 2.65
CA ASP A 3 -4.47 16.48 2.82
C ASP A 3 -4.62 17.37 1.56
N GLU A 4 -4.07 18.56 1.63
CA GLU A 4 -4.09 19.51 0.52
C GLU A 4 -3.38 18.97 -0.72
N ASN A 5 -3.88 19.33 -1.90
CA ASN A 5 -3.27 18.98 -3.18
C ASN A 5 -3.14 17.48 -3.47
N VAL A 6 -3.92 16.63 -2.85
CA VAL A 6 -4.07 15.24 -3.31
C VAL A 6 -4.78 15.24 -4.66
N LYS A 7 -4.18 14.61 -5.67
CA LYS A 7 -4.65 14.66 -7.06
C LYS A 7 -5.13 13.29 -7.53
N PHE A 8 -6.43 13.14 -7.68
CA PHE A 8 -7.03 11.97 -8.32
C PHE A 8 -7.15 12.22 -9.82
N ARG A 9 -6.33 11.55 -10.62
CA ARG A 9 -6.24 11.72 -12.08
C ARG A 9 -6.72 10.51 -12.87
N GLY A 10 -7.48 9.64 -12.24
CA GLY A 10 -8.01 8.43 -12.85
C GLY A 10 -8.96 7.73 -11.89
N PRO A 11 -9.45 6.54 -12.26
CA PRO A 11 -10.42 5.83 -11.43
C PRO A 11 -9.84 5.47 -10.06
N CYS A 12 -10.53 5.89 -9.02
CA CYS A 12 -10.20 5.55 -7.66
C CYS A 12 -11.41 4.91 -7.00
N THR A 13 -11.27 3.67 -6.53
CA THR A 13 -12.32 2.95 -5.82
C THR A 13 -11.91 2.78 -4.37
N ILE A 14 -12.81 3.14 -3.46
CA ILE A 14 -12.60 2.98 -2.03
C ILE A 14 -13.72 2.11 -1.49
N ILE A 15 -13.38 0.94 -0.97
CA ILE A 15 -14.29 0.05 -0.26
C ILE A 15 -13.83 0.00 1.19
N ALA A 16 -14.60 0.63 2.07
CA ALA A 16 -14.23 0.76 3.48
C ALA A 16 -15.36 0.23 4.37
N GLU A 17 -15.04 -0.68 5.24
CA GLU A 17 -15.97 -1.31 6.18
C GLU A 17 -15.43 -1.25 7.61
N GLY A 18 -16.35 -1.33 8.57
CA GLY A 18 -16.00 -1.37 9.98
C GLY A 18 -15.27 -0.12 10.43
N ASN A 19 -14.32 -0.30 11.32
CA ASN A 19 -13.53 0.77 11.92
C ASN A 19 -12.26 1.02 11.10
N SER A 20 -12.42 1.56 9.89
CA SER A 20 -11.31 1.77 8.96
C SER A 20 -11.10 3.26 8.66
N LYS A 21 -9.84 3.62 8.36
CA LYS A 21 -9.45 4.98 7.97
C LYS A 21 -8.51 4.93 6.78
N LEU A 22 -8.71 5.84 5.83
CA LEU A 22 -7.78 6.09 4.72
C LEU A 22 -7.26 7.52 4.83
N ASN A 23 -5.95 7.67 4.99
CA ASN A 23 -5.27 8.96 5.02
C ASN A 23 -4.29 9.05 3.86
N ILE A 24 -4.34 10.15 3.14
CA ILE A 24 -3.43 10.42 2.01
C ILE A 24 -2.81 11.79 2.22
N GLY A 25 -1.48 11.82 2.29
CA GLY A 25 -0.70 13.04 2.51
C GLY A 25 -0.66 13.95 1.29
N SER A 26 -0.29 15.19 1.53
CA SER A 26 -0.31 16.28 0.55
C SER A 26 0.55 15.98 -0.69
N GLU A 27 0.16 16.55 -1.81
CA GLU A 27 0.84 16.46 -3.11
C GLU A 27 0.95 15.03 -3.67
N THR A 28 0.22 14.07 -3.12
CA THR A 28 0.19 12.69 -3.64
C THR A 28 -0.73 12.62 -4.86
N GLY A 29 -0.23 12.00 -5.92
CA GLY A 29 -0.96 11.76 -7.16
C GLY A 29 -1.42 10.32 -7.29
N VAL A 30 -2.71 10.13 -7.53
CA VAL A 30 -3.35 8.81 -7.66
C VAL A 30 -3.99 8.73 -9.04
N ARG A 31 -3.59 7.75 -9.86
CA ARG A 31 -4.16 7.57 -11.20
C ARG A 31 -5.19 6.47 -11.30
N GLY A 32 -4.85 5.25 -10.89
CA GLY A 32 -5.80 4.14 -10.92
C GLY A 32 -5.59 3.20 -9.74
N VAL A 33 -6.32 3.39 -8.66
CA VAL A 33 -6.10 2.66 -7.40
C VAL A 33 -7.42 2.17 -6.83
N THR A 34 -7.39 0.96 -6.30
CA THR A 34 -8.45 0.40 -5.46
C THR A 34 -7.92 0.25 -4.04
N PHE A 35 -8.59 0.89 -3.09
CA PHE A 35 -8.35 0.74 -1.67
C PHE A 35 -9.45 -0.14 -1.07
N ILE A 36 -9.06 -1.23 -0.43
CA ILE A 36 -9.99 -2.13 0.29
C ILE A 36 -9.59 -2.18 1.74
N LEU A 37 -10.44 -1.63 2.60
CA LEU A 37 -10.16 -1.45 4.03
C LEU A 37 -11.26 -2.09 4.87
N LYS A 38 -10.86 -2.75 5.94
CA LYS A 38 -11.76 -3.23 6.99
C LYS A 38 -11.01 -3.33 8.33
N ASP A 39 -11.58 -2.70 9.35
CA ASP A 39 -11.10 -2.75 10.74
C ASP A 39 -9.62 -2.43 10.96
N ALA A 40 -9.01 -1.73 10.02
CA ALA A 40 -7.62 -1.27 10.07
C ALA A 40 -7.46 -0.06 9.13
N SER A 41 -6.32 0.62 9.20
CA SER A 41 -6.07 1.85 8.45
C SER A 41 -5.11 1.63 7.28
N ILE A 42 -5.23 2.48 6.27
CA ILE A 42 -4.21 2.67 5.23
C ILE A 42 -3.76 4.13 5.33
N SER A 43 -2.48 4.33 5.58
CA SER A 43 -1.88 5.65 5.68
C SER A 43 -0.81 5.82 4.61
N ILE A 44 -0.95 6.89 3.82
CA ILE A 44 -0.06 7.22 2.72
C ILE A 44 0.54 8.58 2.98
N GLY A 45 1.85 8.68 2.87
CA GLY A 45 2.59 9.91 3.08
C GLY A 45 2.40 10.93 1.96
N LYS A 46 3.30 11.91 1.93
CA LYS A 46 3.29 13.05 1.02
C LYS A 46 4.07 12.75 -0.24
N ARG A 47 3.74 13.45 -1.34
CA ARG A 47 4.46 13.41 -2.62
C ARG A 47 4.66 12.00 -3.16
N CYS A 48 3.71 11.11 -2.89
CA CYS A 48 3.69 9.79 -3.50
C CYS A 48 3.09 9.86 -4.92
N MET A 49 3.48 8.91 -5.75
CA MET A 49 2.96 8.75 -7.11
C MET A 49 2.46 7.33 -7.32
N PHE A 50 1.19 7.20 -7.62
CA PHE A 50 0.57 5.91 -7.88
C PHE A 50 0.13 5.84 -9.34
N SER A 51 0.59 4.82 -10.05
CA SER A 51 0.25 4.57 -11.43
C SER A 51 -1.13 3.92 -11.57
N TYR A 52 -1.32 3.03 -12.50
CA TYR A 52 -2.61 2.41 -12.81
C TYR A 52 -2.69 0.97 -12.29
N ASN A 53 -3.92 0.51 -12.07
CA ASN A 53 -4.22 -0.87 -11.67
C ASN A 53 -3.47 -1.28 -10.40
N ILE A 54 -3.55 -0.44 -9.39
CA ILE A 54 -2.90 -0.64 -8.10
C ILE A 54 -3.95 -1.05 -7.08
N LEU A 55 -3.62 -2.04 -6.25
CA LEU A 55 -4.45 -2.50 -5.16
C LEU A 55 -3.72 -2.35 -3.84
N LEU A 56 -4.35 -1.66 -2.88
CA LEU A 56 -3.96 -1.69 -1.47
C LEU A 56 -5.09 -2.34 -0.68
N ARG A 57 -4.77 -3.41 0.04
CA ARG A 57 -5.76 -4.21 0.74
C ARG A 57 -5.26 -4.60 2.13
N ASN A 58 -5.99 -4.22 3.17
CA ASN A 58 -5.57 -4.43 4.56
C ASN A 58 -6.26 -5.60 5.27
N HIS A 59 -7.08 -6.39 4.57
CA HIS A 59 -7.75 -7.58 5.12
C HIS A 59 -7.98 -8.63 4.03
N ASP A 60 -8.28 -9.87 4.44
CA ASP A 60 -8.45 -11.00 3.53
C ASP A 60 -9.90 -11.40 3.27
N SER A 61 -10.88 -10.66 3.74
CA SER A 61 -12.34 -10.90 3.65
C SER A 61 -12.82 -12.08 4.52
N HIS A 62 -12.15 -13.21 4.47
CA HIS A 62 -12.51 -14.41 5.21
C HIS A 62 -11.51 -14.73 6.30
N LYS A 63 -11.99 -15.33 7.39
CA LYS A 63 -11.13 -15.76 8.50
C LYS A 63 -10.36 -16.99 8.12
N VAL A 64 -9.05 -16.97 8.37
CA VAL A 64 -8.20 -18.18 8.36
C VAL A 64 -8.06 -18.64 9.81
N ILE A 65 -8.45 -19.89 10.07
CA ILE A 65 -8.54 -20.43 11.43
C ILE A 65 -7.53 -21.54 11.60
N ASN A 66 -6.70 -21.43 12.64
CA ASN A 66 -5.81 -22.53 13.05
C ASN A 66 -6.66 -23.69 13.57
N THR A 67 -6.55 -24.85 12.95
CA THR A 67 -7.39 -26.01 13.30
C THR A 67 -7.04 -26.64 14.65
N VAL A 68 -5.87 -26.36 15.19
CA VAL A 68 -5.44 -26.86 16.50
C VAL A 68 -5.91 -25.94 17.62
N THR A 69 -5.71 -24.64 17.50
CA THR A 69 -6.01 -23.66 18.56
C THR A 69 -7.41 -23.03 18.44
N GLY A 70 -8.03 -23.09 17.27
CA GLY A 70 -9.29 -22.38 16.97
C GLY A 70 -9.13 -20.87 16.77
N ASN A 71 -7.90 -20.35 16.80
CA ASN A 71 -7.64 -18.93 16.67
C ASN A 71 -7.66 -18.46 15.21
N VAL A 72 -8.16 -17.22 15.00
CA VAL A 72 -8.04 -16.52 13.73
C VAL A 72 -6.60 -16.06 13.56
N THR A 73 -5.98 -16.37 12.42
CA THR A 73 -4.56 -16.11 12.16
C THR A 73 -4.31 -14.94 11.21
N ASN A 74 -5.34 -14.43 10.57
CA ASN A 74 -5.22 -13.42 9.52
C ASN A 74 -6.02 -12.14 9.78
N LEU A 75 -5.91 -11.60 10.98
CA LEU A 75 -6.55 -10.33 11.32
C LEU A 75 -6.13 -9.21 10.37
N ALA A 76 -7.03 -8.25 10.15
CA ALA A 76 -6.71 -7.02 9.43
C ALA A 76 -5.52 -6.32 10.08
N LYS A 77 -4.67 -5.69 9.26
CA LYS A 77 -3.48 -4.94 9.72
C LYS A 77 -3.31 -3.69 8.89
N ASP A 78 -2.80 -2.64 9.52
CA ASP A 78 -2.52 -1.37 8.86
C ASP A 78 -1.51 -1.53 7.72
N ILE A 79 -1.69 -0.70 6.69
CA ILE A 79 -0.70 -0.46 5.64
C ILE A 79 -0.17 0.96 5.84
N ILE A 80 1.14 1.11 5.83
CA ILE A 80 1.81 2.40 5.99
C ILE A 80 2.80 2.61 4.85
N LEU A 81 2.53 3.60 4.03
CA LEU A 81 3.47 4.09 3.03
C LEU A 81 4.00 5.44 3.48
N HIS A 82 5.31 5.57 3.63
CA HIS A 82 5.94 6.83 4.00
C HIS A 82 5.97 7.82 2.83
N ASP A 83 6.70 8.90 2.95
CA ASP A 83 6.73 9.96 1.96
C ASP A 83 7.46 9.55 0.69
N HIS A 84 7.07 10.14 -0.45
CA HIS A 84 7.79 10.04 -1.71
C HIS A 84 7.97 8.60 -2.19
N ILE A 85 6.87 7.85 -2.22
CA ILE A 85 6.85 6.47 -2.73
C ILE A 85 6.23 6.45 -4.12
N TRP A 86 6.89 5.76 -5.03
CA TRP A 86 6.36 5.48 -6.36
C TRP A 86 5.84 4.05 -6.43
N LEU A 87 4.54 3.90 -6.64
CA LEU A 87 3.91 2.62 -6.96
C LEU A 87 3.75 2.53 -8.47
N ALA A 88 4.52 1.66 -9.10
CA ALA A 88 4.44 1.40 -10.52
C ALA A 88 3.19 0.57 -10.86
N GLN A 89 2.85 0.49 -12.15
CA GLN A 89 1.63 -0.15 -12.62
C GLN A 89 1.52 -1.62 -12.19
N ASN A 90 0.31 -2.07 -11.91
CA ASN A 90 -0.04 -3.45 -11.57
C ASN A 90 0.56 -3.97 -10.26
N CYS A 91 1.00 -3.13 -9.35
CA CYS A 91 1.48 -3.60 -8.05
C CYS A 91 0.34 -3.74 -7.03
N THR A 92 0.59 -4.57 -6.03
CA THR A 92 -0.33 -4.85 -4.92
C THR A 92 0.39 -4.72 -3.60
N ILE A 93 -0.21 -4.01 -2.66
CA ILE A 93 0.29 -3.87 -1.29
C ILE A 93 -0.71 -4.54 -0.34
N LEU A 94 -0.25 -5.52 0.43
CA LEU A 94 -1.09 -6.31 1.31
C LEU A 94 -0.97 -5.89 2.78
N LYS A 95 -1.86 -6.42 3.60
CA LYS A 95 -1.98 -6.09 5.02
C LYS A 95 -0.67 -6.19 5.78
N GLY A 96 -0.45 -5.26 6.69
CA GLY A 96 0.70 -5.25 7.59
C GLY A 96 1.99 -4.73 6.97
N VAL A 97 1.96 -4.28 5.72
CA VAL A 97 3.16 -3.78 5.03
C VAL A 97 3.42 -2.33 5.39
N GLU A 98 4.66 -2.03 5.72
CA GLU A 98 5.21 -0.68 5.88
C GLU A 98 6.37 -0.49 4.90
N ILE A 99 6.32 0.55 4.08
CA ILE A 99 7.35 0.88 3.09
C ILE A 99 7.97 2.23 3.45
N GLY A 100 9.29 2.25 3.63
CA GLY A 100 10.05 3.46 3.95
C GLY A 100 10.12 4.45 2.79
N GLU A 101 10.38 5.71 3.10
CA GLU A 101 10.38 6.83 2.17
C GLU A 101 11.33 6.65 0.98
N ASN A 102 11.07 7.36 -0.08
CA ASN A 102 11.84 7.41 -1.33
C ASN A 102 11.91 6.09 -2.12
N SER A 103 11.08 5.11 -1.76
CA SER A 103 11.13 3.78 -2.37
C SER A 103 10.28 3.68 -3.63
N ILE A 104 10.60 2.69 -4.45
CA ILE A 104 9.88 2.34 -5.68
C ILE A 104 9.37 0.92 -5.55
N VAL A 105 8.08 0.71 -5.77
CA VAL A 105 7.50 -0.62 -5.96
C VAL A 105 7.35 -0.85 -7.45
N ALA A 106 8.09 -1.82 -7.97
CA ALA A 106 8.22 -2.07 -9.39
C ALA A 106 6.92 -2.66 -9.99
N PHE A 107 6.82 -2.60 -11.31
CA PHE A 107 5.70 -3.14 -12.08
C PHE A 107 5.37 -4.58 -11.68
N GLY A 108 4.12 -4.84 -11.40
CA GLY A 108 3.62 -6.18 -11.09
C GLY A 108 4.04 -6.77 -9.75
N ALA A 109 4.70 -6.02 -8.90
CA ALA A 109 5.12 -6.51 -7.59
C ALA A 109 3.95 -6.77 -6.66
N ILE A 110 4.06 -7.80 -5.82
CA ILE A 110 3.12 -8.07 -4.73
C ILE A 110 3.89 -8.00 -3.41
N VAL A 111 3.68 -6.92 -2.66
CA VAL A 111 4.42 -6.63 -1.43
C VAL A 111 3.70 -7.24 -0.24
N THR A 112 4.39 -8.13 0.47
CA THR A 112 3.86 -8.87 1.63
C THR A 112 4.64 -8.62 2.92
N LYS A 113 5.78 -7.92 2.84
CA LYS A 113 6.68 -7.64 3.96
C LYS A 113 7.11 -6.20 3.99
N ASN A 114 7.52 -5.72 5.14
CA ASN A 114 8.09 -4.39 5.32
C ASN A 114 9.35 -4.20 4.49
N CYS A 115 9.52 -3.00 3.97
CA CYS A 115 10.65 -2.63 3.13
C CYS A 115 11.31 -1.37 3.68
N PRO A 116 12.66 -1.32 3.69
CA PRO A 116 13.38 -0.15 4.19
C PRO A 116 13.24 1.04 3.22
N PRO A 117 13.55 2.26 3.68
CA PRO A 117 13.57 3.42 2.81
C PRO A 117 14.64 3.29 1.71
N ASN A 118 14.51 4.11 0.68
CA ASN A 118 15.49 4.23 -0.42
C ASN A 118 15.72 2.91 -1.17
N SER A 119 14.65 2.13 -1.38
CA SER A 119 14.72 0.78 -1.95
C SER A 119 13.92 0.66 -3.23
N VAL A 120 14.37 -0.19 -4.13
CA VAL A 120 13.53 -0.76 -5.20
C VAL A 120 13.04 -2.13 -4.74
N ILE A 121 11.73 -2.32 -4.82
CA ILE A 121 11.03 -3.51 -4.35
C ILE A 121 10.35 -4.14 -5.56
N ALA A 122 10.64 -5.41 -5.84
CA ALA A 122 10.17 -6.07 -7.06
C ALA A 122 9.87 -7.55 -6.83
N GLY A 123 8.98 -8.09 -7.66
CA GLY A 123 8.66 -9.52 -7.73
C GLY A 123 7.41 -9.93 -6.96
N CYS A 124 7.16 -11.24 -6.95
CA CYS A 124 6.05 -11.88 -6.23
C CYS A 124 6.52 -13.20 -5.62
N PRO A 125 6.66 -13.30 -4.28
CA PRO A 125 6.58 -12.22 -3.32
C PRO A 125 7.68 -11.18 -3.53
N ALA A 126 7.36 -9.91 -3.35
CA ALA A 126 8.28 -8.83 -3.62
C ALA A 126 9.45 -8.81 -2.62
N LYS A 127 10.62 -8.47 -3.12
CA LYS A 127 11.86 -8.35 -2.35
C LYS A 127 12.59 -7.07 -2.72
N VAL A 128 13.43 -6.60 -1.82
CA VAL A 128 14.33 -5.48 -2.10
C VAL A 128 15.40 -5.94 -3.09
N VAL A 129 15.46 -5.29 -4.24
CA VAL A 129 16.41 -5.61 -5.33
C VAL A 129 17.47 -4.53 -5.52
N ALA A 130 17.30 -3.35 -4.96
CA ALA A 130 18.27 -2.28 -4.94
C ALA A 130 18.09 -1.41 -3.70
N ASN A 131 19.19 -0.83 -3.23
CA ASN A 131 19.23 0.05 -2.08
C ASN A 131 19.90 1.39 -2.45
N ASN A 132 19.80 2.37 -1.56
CA ASN A 132 20.43 3.68 -1.72
C ASN A 132 19.98 4.40 -3.00
N ILE A 133 18.70 4.27 -3.33
CA ILE A 133 18.08 4.96 -4.48
C ILE A 133 17.05 5.98 -4.00
N THR A 134 16.71 6.86 -4.87
CA THR A 134 15.50 7.67 -4.85
C THR A 134 14.99 7.79 -6.28
N TRP A 135 13.93 8.54 -6.47
CA TRP A 135 13.36 8.74 -7.80
C TRP A 135 12.93 10.21 -7.97
N ASP A 136 12.67 10.60 -9.18
CA ASP A 136 12.19 11.95 -9.51
C ASP A 136 11.16 11.86 -10.64
N TYR A 137 10.40 12.93 -10.83
CA TYR A 137 9.34 13.02 -11.84
C TYR A 137 9.87 13.10 -13.26
#